data_d04f2fb32568722902e397003c540656
#
_entry.id   d04f2fb32568722902e397003c540656
#
_cell.length_a   1.000
_cell.length_b   1.000
_cell.length_c   1.000
_cell.angle_alpha   90.00
_cell.angle_beta   90.00
_cell.angle_gamma   90.00
#
_symmetry.space_group_name_H-M   'P 1'
#
loop_
_entity.id
_entity.type
_entity.pdbx_description
1 polymer ?
#
loop_
_entity_poly.entity_id
_entity_poly.type
_entity_poly.pdbx_seq_one_letter_code
_entity_poly.pdbx_strand_id
1 'polypeptide(L)'
;MKKIRSVTLFIATLLLTFNVLGQVSKSNDLYERQKAFVDLKFGMFIHFNIPTYYNQDWPDPEASPMQFNPTKMDCTQWAKAAKSANMTYGCLTTKHHSGFCVWDTKSTNYNVMQSPFKRDVVKEFVTAFRKEGLKVMLYYSILDTHHKLRPNQIQPKHIAMVKQQLKELLTKYGPIEALIIDGWDAPWSRISYDDVPFEQVYKLVKSLQPNCILMDLNGAKYPSDGLYYTDIKTYEMGAGQRLSKETNQMPALACLPLQSSWFWKTDFPTTPVKDPVKLVNETLVPLNKANCNFILNVAPNREGLFDDNALAALKVIGDTYKKDNQPANFKATGAPIISKNLAKNQPANSSWSDDMNIMDFANDDDFHSSWQSNPEVKQPWYEIAFKTPQTFNTVVIFESKPNIRKYKLEYEDNNQWKTFFEGENTKRVKLHRASKMHGSKIRVTIQEADSSPSIAEFQVYNEVR
;
A
#
# COMPACT_ATOMS: atom_id res chain seq x y z
N MET A 1 -28.84 -34.24 -51.95
CA MET A 1 -28.17 -32.97 -51.75
C MET A 1 -29.02 -32.07 -50.83
N LYS A 2 -29.00 -32.33 -49.53
CA LYS A 2 -29.60 -31.46 -48.47
C LYS A 2 -29.12 -31.98 -47.11
N LYS A 3 -27.94 -31.61 -46.66
CA LYS A 3 -27.46 -31.81 -45.27
C LYS A 3 -26.07 -31.20 -45.09
N ILE A 4 -25.88 -29.90 -45.35
CA ILE A 4 -24.69 -29.14 -44.90
C ILE A 4 -25.10 -27.65 -44.80
N ARG A 5 -25.95 -27.28 -43.85
CA ARG A 5 -26.24 -25.89 -43.55
C ARG A 5 -26.54 -25.60 -42.04
N SER A 6 -26.39 -26.61 -41.16
CA SER A 6 -26.77 -26.42 -39.75
C SER A 6 -25.65 -26.45 -38.75
N VAL A 7 -24.38 -26.61 -39.16
CA VAL A 7 -23.24 -26.71 -38.23
C VAL A 7 -22.47 -25.39 -38.06
N THR A 8 -22.56 -24.49 -39.01
CA THR A 8 -21.77 -23.22 -38.99
C THR A 8 -22.38 -22.11 -38.13
N LEU A 9 -23.66 -22.21 -37.76
CA LEU A 9 -24.32 -21.18 -36.95
C LEU A 9 -24.14 -21.37 -35.43
N PHE A 10 -23.79 -22.58 -34.96
CA PHE A 10 -23.61 -22.90 -33.56
C PHE A 10 -22.22 -22.52 -33.01
N ILE A 11 -21.21 -22.41 -33.88
CA ILE A 11 -19.83 -22.08 -33.47
C ILE A 11 -19.66 -20.56 -33.28
N ALA A 12 -20.39 -19.74 -34.04
CA ALA A 12 -20.31 -18.27 -33.92
C ALA A 12 -20.99 -17.74 -32.61
N THR A 13 -22.03 -18.44 -32.12
CA THR A 13 -22.73 -18.03 -30.89
C THR A 13 -21.93 -18.41 -29.63
N LEU A 14 -21.10 -19.46 -29.68
CA LEU A 14 -20.29 -19.89 -28.52
C LEU A 14 -19.06 -19.00 -28.34
N LEU A 15 -18.52 -18.40 -29.40
CA LEU A 15 -17.38 -17.47 -29.34
C LEU A 15 -17.75 -16.07 -28.82
N LEU A 16 -19.00 -15.64 -28.98
CA LEU A 16 -19.47 -14.36 -28.45
C LEU A 16 -19.79 -14.40 -26.95
N THR A 17 -20.14 -15.57 -26.40
CA THR A 17 -20.40 -15.70 -24.97
C THR A 17 -19.11 -15.77 -24.14
N PHE A 18 -17.98 -16.23 -24.69
CA PHE A 18 -16.70 -16.27 -23.97
C PHE A 18 -16.06 -14.87 -23.79
N ASN A 19 -16.32 -13.92 -24.68
CA ASN A 19 -15.75 -12.55 -24.55
C ASN A 19 -16.53 -11.67 -23.55
N VAL A 20 -17.78 -11.96 -23.24
CA VAL A 20 -18.56 -11.19 -22.25
C VAL A 20 -18.25 -11.64 -20.82
N LEU A 21 -17.95 -12.93 -20.61
CA LEU A 21 -17.54 -13.45 -19.29
C LEU A 21 -16.12 -13.03 -18.86
N GLY A 22 -15.23 -12.75 -19.81
CA GLY A 22 -13.85 -12.31 -19.52
C GLY A 22 -13.74 -10.86 -19.06
N GLN A 23 -14.69 -9.99 -19.37
CA GLN A 23 -14.66 -8.58 -18.94
C GLN A 23 -15.34 -8.32 -17.58
N VAL A 24 -16.26 -9.18 -17.15
CA VAL A 24 -16.93 -9.06 -15.84
C VAL A 24 -16.02 -9.59 -14.70
N SER A 25 -15.05 -10.45 -14.97
CA SER A 25 -14.21 -11.08 -13.94
C SER A 25 -13.09 -10.19 -13.38
N LYS A 26 -12.67 -9.12 -14.06
CA LYS A 26 -11.52 -8.29 -13.62
C LYS A 26 -11.80 -7.35 -12.45
N SER A 27 -13.03 -6.86 -12.29
CA SER A 27 -13.39 -5.98 -11.16
C SER A 27 -13.72 -6.77 -9.88
N ASN A 28 -14.29 -7.96 -10.02
CA ASN A 28 -14.58 -8.86 -8.89
C ASN A 28 -13.31 -9.48 -8.28
N ASP A 29 -12.25 -9.60 -9.04
CA ASP A 29 -11.02 -10.28 -8.63
C ASP A 29 -10.25 -9.52 -7.53
N LEU A 30 -10.14 -8.17 -7.59
CA LEU A 30 -9.48 -7.40 -6.52
C LEU A 30 -10.29 -7.46 -5.22
N TYR A 31 -11.59 -7.33 -5.28
CA TYR A 31 -12.47 -7.38 -4.12
C TYR A 31 -12.39 -8.73 -3.40
N GLU A 32 -12.43 -9.83 -4.14
CA GLU A 32 -12.32 -11.18 -3.55
C GLU A 32 -10.91 -11.40 -2.93
N ARG A 33 -9.86 -10.89 -3.55
CA ARG A 33 -8.51 -10.91 -2.96
C ARG A 33 -8.41 -10.07 -1.70
N GLN A 34 -9.00 -8.88 -1.68
CA GLN A 34 -9.06 -8.03 -0.49
C GLN A 34 -9.81 -8.73 0.65
N LYS A 35 -10.95 -9.37 0.37
CA LYS A 35 -11.70 -10.17 1.35
C LYS A 35 -10.85 -11.32 1.88
N ALA A 36 -10.29 -12.13 1.00
CA ALA A 36 -9.44 -13.25 1.38
C ALA A 36 -8.28 -12.81 2.26
N PHE A 37 -7.66 -11.66 1.95
CA PHE A 37 -6.58 -11.09 2.75
C PHE A 37 -7.06 -10.62 4.13
N VAL A 38 -8.17 -9.89 4.21
CA VAL A 38 -8.74 -9.42 5.49
C VAL A 38 -9.17 -10.61 6.34
N ASP A 39 -9.68 -11.70 5.74
CA ASP A 39 -10.08 -12.92 6.43
C ASP A 39 -8.91 -13.76 6.97
N LEU A 40 -7.67 -13.43 6.62
CA LEU A 40 -6.50 -13.96 7.32
C LEU A 40 -6.44 -13.45 8.77
N LYS A 41 -6.98 -12.29 9.09
CA LYS A 41 -7.22 -11.70 10.41
C LYS A 41 -5.96 -11.36 11.20
N PHE A 42 -5.01 -12.29 11.38
CA PHE A 42 -3.85 -12.12 12.25
C PHE A 42 -2.61 -12.82 11.70
N GLY A 43 -1.48 -12.14 11.73
CA GLY A 43 -0.19 -12.66 11.27
C GLY A 43 1.02 -12.16 12.04
N MET A 44 2.18 -12.74 11.73
CA MET A 44 3.46 -12.41 12.32
C MET A 44 4.29 -11.57 11.35
N PHE A 45 4.74 -10.39 11.78
CA PHE A 45 5.79 -9.63 11.12
C PHE A 45 7.14 -10.02 11.73
N ILE A 46 8.14 -10.24 10.90
CA ILE A 46 9.47 -10.65 11.34
C ILE A 46 10.49 -9.66 10.81
N HIS A 47 10.96 -8.78 11.69
CA HIS A 47 12.07 -7.88 11.39
C HIS A 47 13.38 -8.56 11.79
N PHE A 48 14.02 -9.20 10.81
CA PHE A 48 15.30 -9.87 10.96
C PHE A 48 16.22 -9.50 9.79
N ASN A 49 17.16 -8.62 10.05
CA ASN A 49 18.07 -8.09 9.03
C ASN A 49 19.34 -7.54 9.72
N ILE A 50 20.22 -6.85 8.98
CA ILE A 50 21.47 -6.30 9.51
C ILE A 50 21.28 -5.39 10.76
N PRO A 51 20.19 -4.60 10.90
CA PRO A 51 19.94 -3.78 12.09
C PRO A 51 19.97 -4.55 13.42
N THR A 52 19.53 -5.81 13.44
CA THR A 52 19.57 -6.71 14.61
C THR A 52 20.98 -6.79 15.22
N TYR A 53 22.01 -6.73 14.39
CA TYR A 53 23.41 -6.89 14.82
C TYR A 53 24.04 -5.59 15.32
N TYR A 54 23.45 -4.45 14.97
CA TYR A 54 23.95 -3.12 15.35
C TYR A 54 23.17 -2.50 16.51
N ASN A 55 22.16 -3.17 17.04
CA ASN A 55 21.29 -2.65 18.10
C ASN A 55 20.60 -1.31 17.73
N GLN A 56 20.31 -1.13 16.44
CA GLN A 56 19.72 0.09 15.87
C GLN A 56 18.73 -0.31 14.77
N ASP A 57 17.67 0.47 14.56
CA ASP A 57 16.77 0.27 13.42
C ASP A 57 17.37 0.85 12.13
N TRP A 58 18.26 1.82 12.27
CA TRP A 58 18.95 2.53 11.19
C TRP A 58 20.47 2.43 11.40
N PRO A 59 21.11 1.32 11.00
CA PRO A 59 22.56 1.19 11.08
C PRO A 59 23.26 2.08 10.06
N ASP A 60 24.56 2.24 10.22
CA ASP A 60 25.42 2.92 9.24
C ASP A 60 25.19 2.33 7.83
N PRO A 61 25.06 3.16 6.78
CA PRO A 61 24.96 2.70 5.40
C PRO A 61 26.11 1.77 4.95
N GLU A 62 27.28 1.89 5.56
CA GLU A 62 28.45 1.03 5.32
C GLU A 62 28.56 -0.14 6.31
N ALA A 63 27.47 -0.45 7.04
CA ALA A 63 27.40 -1.59 7.96
C ALA A 63 27.84 -2.89 7.28
N SER A 64 28.86 -3.55 7.84
CA SER A 64 29.48 -4.72 7.21
C SER A 64 28.53 -5.93 7.19
N PRO A 65 28.37 -6.61 6.03
CA PRO A 65 27.67 -7.89 5.95
C PRO A 65 28.26 -8.96 6.88
N MET A 66 29.55 -8.84 7.24
CA MET A 66 30.24 -9.79 8.12
C MET A 66 29.65 -9.87 9.52
N GLN A 67 28.86 -8.87 9.96
CA GLN A 67 28.18 -8.91 11.24
C GLN A 67 26.92 -9.81 11.21
N PHE A 68 26.35 -10.06 10.04
CA PHE A 68 25.17 -10.92 9.91
C PHE A 68 25.56 -12.40 10.00
N ASN A 69 25.53 -12.93 11.22
CA ASN A 69 25.93 -14.32 11.48
C ASN A 69 25.04 -15.01 12.54
N PRO A 70 23.76 -15.30 12.23
CA PRO A 70 22.87 -16.04 13.13
C PRO A 70 23.32 -17.50 13.26
N THR A 71 23.91 -17.86 14.40
CA THR A 71 24.52 -19.20 14.61
C THR A 71 23.51 -20.32 14.84
N LYS A 72 22.26 -19.98 15.23
CA LYS A 72 21.20 -20.95 15.57
C LYS A 72 19.90 -20.68 14.85
N MET A 73 19.92 -19.94 13.73
CA MET A 73 18.67 -19.55 13.04
C MET A 73 17.78 -20.76 12.75
N ASP A 74 16.55 -20.70 13.24
CA ASP A 74 15.51 -21.70 13.04
C ASP A 74 14.16 -21.08 12.66
N CYS A 75 13.89 -20.98 11.37
CA CYS A 75 12.60 -20.52 10.86
C CYS A 75 11.42 -21.46 11.23
N THR A 76 11.72 -22.70 11.65
CA THR A 76 10.69 -23.62 12.16
C THR A 76 10.22 -23.18 13.54
N GLN A 77 11.11 -22.68 14.41
CA GLN A 77 10.72 -22.07 15.67
C GLN A 77 9.79 -20.86 15.43
N TRP A 78 10.14 -19.99 14.46
CA TRP A 78 9.31 -18.83 14.11
C TRP A 78 7.90 -19.26 13.65
N ALA A 79 7.81 -20.23 12.75
CA ALA A 79 6.54 -20.73 12.24
C ALA A 79 5.68 -21.38 13.33
N LYS A 80 6.29 -22.19 14.20
CA LYS A 80 5.59 -22.80 15.34
C LYS A 80 5.12 -21.75 16.35
N ALA A 81 5.92 -20.72 16.60
CA ALA A 81 5.55 -19.60 17.46
C ALA A 81 4.36 -18.82 16.87
N ALA A 82 4.34 -18.58 15.56
CA ALA A 82 3.17 -17.98 14.89
C ALA A 82 1.92 -18.86 15.04
N LYS A 83 2.04 -20.17 14.87
CA LYS A 83 0.92 -21.13 15.08
C LYS A 83 0.42 -21.11 16.52
N SER A 84 1.33 -21.05 17.52
CA SER A 84 0.94 -21.01 18.93
C SER A 84 0.12 -19.76 19.28
N ALA A 85 0.25 -18.68 18.52
CA ALA A 85 -0.53 -17.44 18.64
C ALA A 85 -1.82 -17.43 17.80
N ASN A 86 -2.21 -18.54 17.16
CA ASN A 86 -3.33 -18.62 16.21
C ASN A 86 -3.18 -17.69 14.99
N MET A 87 -1.95 -17.38 14.58
CA MET A 87 -1.66 -16.64 13.38
C MET A 87 -1.85 -17.51 12.12
N THR A 88 -2.18 -16.89 11.00
CA THR A 88 -2.50 -17.56 9.72
C THR A 88 -1.44 -17.32 8.65
N TYR A 89 -0.53 -16.39 8.86
CA TYR A 89 0.55 -16.06 7.93
C TYR A 89 1.76 -15.44 8.65
N GLY A 90 2.88 -15.38 7.93
CA GLY A 90 4.05 -14.61 8.31
C GLY A 90 4.52 -13.67 7.19
N CYS A 91 5.12 -12.55 7.56
CA CYS A 91 5.75 -11.57 6.68
C CYS A 91 7.19 -11.34 7.12
N LEU A 92 8.16 -11.56 6.22
CA LEU A 92 9.58 -11.37 6.49
C LEU A 92 10.10 -10.07 5.86
N THR A 93 10.90 -9.29 6.58
CA THR A 93 11.67 -8.17 6.02
C THR A 93 12.80 -8.71 5.13
N THR A 94 12.58 -8.76 3.82
CA THR A 94 13.58 -9.27 2.88
C THR A 94 14.73 -8.28 2.66
N LYS A 95 14.41 -7.00 2.61
CA LYS A 95 15.34 -5.86 2.59
C LYS A 95 14.73 -4.71 3.38
N HIS A 96 15.45 -4.18 4.35
CA HIS A 96 15.08 -2.96 5.09
C HIS A 96 15.87 -1.75 4.54
N HIS A 97 15.71 -0.58 5.14
CA HIS A 97 16.27 0.70 4.68
C HIS A 97 17.82 0.72 4.57
N SER A 98 18.51 -0.18 5.25
CA SER A 98 19.97 -0.35 5.11
C SER A 98 20.41 -0.88 3.74
N GLY A 99 19.48 -1.52 2.99
CA GLY A 99 19.78 -2.10 1.68
C GLY A 99 20.29 -3.54 1.71
N PHE A 100 20.55 -4.13 2.91
CA PHE A 100 21.03 -5.49 3.02
C PHE A 100 19.94 -6.50 2.66
N CYS A 101 20.24 -7.35 1.67
CA CYS A 101 19.31 -8.36 1.16
C CYS A 101 19.53 -9.71 1.87
N VAL A 102 18.51 -10.25 2.54
CA VAL A 102 18.62 -11.54 3.25
C VAL A 102 18.38 -12.76 2.36
N TRP A 103 18.52 -12.62 1.04
CA TRP A 103 18.44 -13.72 0.05
C TRP A 103 19.60 -13.64 -0.96
N ASP A 104 19.78 -14.72 -1.72
CA ASP A 104 20.77 -14.79 -2.82
C ASP A 104 20.31 -13.93 -4.01
N THR A 105 20.44 -12.62 -3.88
CA THR A 105 20.21 -11.67 -4.98
C THR A 105 21.42 -11.59 -5.91
N LYS A 106 21.14 -11.37 -7.20
CA LYS A 106 22.17 -11.10 -8.20
C LYS A 106 22.31 -9.61 -8.52
N SER A 107 21.51 -8.76 -7.87
CA SER A 107 21.49 -7.32 -8.13
C SER A 107 22.54 -6.52 -7.37
N THR A 108 23.07 -7.07 -6.28
CA THR A 108 24.07 -6.44 -5.43
C THR A 108 24.88 -7.47 -4.65
N ASN A 109 26.10 -7.10 -4.26
CA ASN A 109 26.91 -7.88 -3.32
C ASN A 109 26.58 -7.58 -1.84
N TYR A 110 25.74 -6.57 -1.56
CA TYR A 110 25.29 -6.29 -0.19
C TYR A 110 24.13 -7.22 0.20
N ASN A 111 24.48 -8.49 0.41
CA ASN A 111 23.52 -9.56 0.66
C ASN A 111 24.07 -10.65 1.57
N VAL A 112 23.19 -11.52 2.04
CA VAL A 112 23.49 -12.60 2.99
C VAL A 112 24.54 -13.59 2.49
N MET A 113 24.73 -13.78 1.19
CA MET A 113 25.74 -14.68 0.64
C MET A 113 27.17 -14.12 0.81
N GLN A 114 27.33 -12.84 1.10
CA GLN A 114 28.59 -12.18 1.46
C GLN A 114 28.82 -12.11 2.99
N SER A 115 27.89 -12.63 3.78
CA SER A 115 28.05 -12.77 5.23
C SER A 115 28.67 -14.13 5.62
N PRO A 116 29.13 -14.32 6.86
CA PRO A 116 29.56 -15.64 7.34
C PRO A 116 28.44 -16.68 7.31
N PHE A 117 27.19 -16.26 7.41
CA PHE A 117 26.02 -17.12 7.45
C PHE A 117 25.77 -17.86 6.13
N LYS A 118 25.88 -17.20 4.98
CA LYS A 118 25.80 -17.78 3.61
C LYS A 118 24.59 -18.68 3.34
N ARG A 119 23.46 -18.42 3.98
CA ARG A 119 22.19 -19.14 3.77
C ARG A 119 21.09 -18.16 3.38
N ASP A 120 20.19 -18.59 2.48
CA ASP A 120 19.06 -17.79 2.01
C ASP A 120 17.93 -17.81 3.04
N VAL A 121 17.82 -16.73 3.82
CA VAL A 121 16.80 -16.59 4.89
C VAL A 121 15.40 -16.62 4.32
N VAL A 122 15.15 -16.01 3.15
CA VAL A 122 13.83 -15.99 2.52
C VAL A 122 13.38 -17.40 2.15
N LYS A 123 14.30 -18.21 1.59
CA LYS A 123 14.02 -19.60 1.25
C LYS A 123 13.66 -20.43 2.49
N GLU A 124 14.41 -20.27 3.57
CA GLU A 124 14.18 -21.01 4.81
C GLU A 124 12.86 -20.60 5.48
N PHE A 125 12.60 -19.29 5.55
CA PHE A 125 11.34 -18.75 6.05
C PHE A 125 10.13 -19.29 5.29
N VAL A 126 10.14 -19.18 3.95
CA VAL A 126 9.04 -19.64 3.10
C VAL A 126 8.81 -21.14 3.28
N THR A 127 9.87 -21.94 3.35
CA THR A 127 9.78 -23.38 3.53
C THR A 127 9.17 -23.75 4.88
N ALA A 128 9.62 -23.13 5.96
CA ALA A 128 9.15 -23.40 7.30
C ALA A 128 7.68 -22.98 7.50
N PHE A 129 7.32 -21.78 7.04
CA PHE A 129 5.94 -21.27 7.21
C PHE A 129 4.94 -22.11 6.42
N ARG A 130 5.24 -22.46 5.17
CA ARG A 130 4.35 -23.33 4.37
C ARG A 130 4.23 -24.73 4.95
N LYS A 131 5.30 -25.29 5.49
CA LYS A 131 5.27 -26.59 6.17
C LYS A 131 4.30 -26.61 7.34
N GLU A 132 4.18 -25.49 8.06
CA GLU A 132 3.22 -25.30 9.16
C GLU A 132 1.82 -24.87 8.68
N GLY A 133 1.57 -24.83 7.36
CA GLY A 133 0.28 -24.41 6.77
C GLY A 133 0.00 -22.92 6.85
N LEU A 134 1.03 -22.10 7.07
CA LEU A 134 0.93 -20.65 7.13
C LEU A 134 1.11 -20.04 5.73
N LYS A 135 0.37 -18.97 5.43
CA LYS A 135 0.57 -18.15 4.24
C LYS A 135 1.86 -17.34 4.37
N VAL A 136 2.40 -16.93 3.23
CA VAL A 136 3.67 -16.19 3.15
C VAL A 136 3.44 -14.82 2.56
N MET A 137 3.92 -13.81 3.27
CA MET A 137 4.03 -12.43 2.82
C MET A 137 5.50 -11.98 2.88
N LEU A 138 5.84 -10.96 2.11
CA LEU A 138 7.17 -10.36 2.13
C LEU A 138 7.05 -8.85 2.34
N TYR A 139 8.07 -8.28 2.98
CA TYR A 139 8.28 -6.84 3.09
C TYR A 139 9.55 -6.47 2.33
N TYR A 140 9.52 -5.33 1.68
CA TYR A 140 10.63 -4.78 0.91
C TYR A 140 10.66 -3.26 1.03
N SER A 141 11.81 -2.68 1.36
CA SER A 141 12.01 -1.23 1.35
C SER A 141 12.58 -0.75 0.00
N ILE A 142 11.97 0.28 -0.57
CA ILE A 142 12.59 1.01 -1.69
C ILE A 142 13.69 1.96 -1.25
N LEU A 143 13.59 2.53 -0.04
CA LEU A 143 14.72 3.27 0.55
C LEU A 143 15.89 2.32 0.73
N ASP A 144 17.05 2.74 0.30
CA ASP A 144 18.26 1.96 0.36
C ASP A 144 19.46 2.89 0.62
N THR A 145 19.86 2.96 1.89
CA THR A 145 20.89 3.90 2.31
C THR A 145 22.28 3.52 1.81
N HIS A 146 22.55 2.21 1.70
CA HIS A 146 23.82 1.69 1.19
C HIS A 146 24.03 2.06 -0.28
N HIS A 147 23.02 1.81 -1.13
CA HIS A 147 23.11 2.12 -2.55
C HIS A 147 22.74 3.58 -2.88
N LYS A 148 22.53 4.44 -1.87
CA LYS A 148 22.17 5.85 -2.04
C LYS A 148 20.87 6.07 -2.85
N LEU A 149 19.94 5.13 -2.74
CA LEU A 149 18.58 5.28 -3.29
C LEU A 149 17.80 6.21 -2.37
N ARG A 150 17.98 7.51 -2.58
CA ARG A 150 17.41 8.64 -1.83
C ARG A 150 16.98 9.74 -2.78
N PRO A 151 16.09 10.66 -2.39
CA PRO A 151 15.68 11.80 -3.22
C PRO A 151 16.88 12.56 -3.80
N ASN A 152 16.74 13.03 -5.02
CA ASN A 152 17.77 13.73 -5.80
C ASN A 152 19.05 12.91 -6.15
N GLN A 153 19.11 11.63 -5.75
CA GLN A 153 20.21 10.73 -6.08
C GLN A 153 19.75 9.48 -6.85
N ILE A 154 18.45 9.33 -7.06
CA ILE A 154 17.86 8.19 -7.76
C ILE A 154 18.22 8.27 -9.24
N GLN A 155 18.74 7.17 -9.75
CA GLN A 155 19.17 6.98 -11.13
C GLN A 155 18.44 5.77 -11.76
N PRO A 156 18.39 5.64 -13.08
CA PRO A 156 17.77 4.48 -13.73
C PRO A 156 18.29 3.12 -13.26
N LYS A 157 19.58 3.03 -12.89
CA LYS A 157 20.18 1.81 -12.32
C LYS A 157 19.54 1.38 -10.99
N HIS A 158 19.10 2.34 -10.15
CA HIS A 158 18.44 2.06 -8.88
C HIS A 158 17.03 1.49 -9.13
N ILE A 159 16.30 2.04 -10.10
CA ILE A 159 14.99 1.52 -10.50
C ILE A 159 15.13 0.11 -11.10
N ALA A 160 16.16 -0.12 -11.92
CA ALA A 160 16.47 -1.44 -12.47
C ALA A 160 16.81 -2.45 -11.36
N MET A 161 17.60 -2.05 -10.35
CA MET A 161 17.91 -2.88 -9.19
C MET A 161 16.66 -3.24 -8.39
N VAL A 162 15.78 -2.28 -8.08
CA VAL A 162 14.51 -2.53 -7.39
C VAL A 162 13.66 -3.54 -8.18
N LYS A 163 13.50 -3.34 -9.48
CA LYS A 163 12.74 -4.26 -10.34
C LYS A 163 13.35 -5.67 -10.39
N GLN A 164 14.67 -5.77 -10.45
CA GLN A 164 15.37 -7.07 -10.45
C GLN A 164 15.16 -7.79 -9.10
N GLN A 165 15.30 -7.09 -7.98
CA GLN A 165 15.09 -7.63 -6.64
C GLN A 165 13.65 -8.12 -6.45
N LEU A 166 12.66 -7.32 -6.84
CA LEU A 166 11.24 -7.73 -6.79
C LEU A 166 10.95 -8.92 -7.72
N LYS A 167 11.53 -8.96 -8.93
CA LYS A 167 11.42 -10.11 -9.82
C LYS A 167 11.97 -11.38 -9.17
N GLU A 168 13.13 -11.31 -8.53
CA GLU A 168 13.70 -12.45 -7.82
C GLU A 168 12.79 -12.94 -6.69
N LEU A 169 12.31 -12.04 -5.83
CA LEU A 169 11.43 -12.37 -4.72
C LEU A 169 10.10 -13.00 -5.17
N LEU A 170 9.54 -12.54 -6.29
CA LEU A 170 8.25 -13.00 -6.80
C LEU A 170 8.34 -14.21 -7.73
N THR A 171 9.54 -14.65 -8.12
CA THR A 171 9.71 -15.82 -9.02
C THR A 171 10.42 -17.00 -8.38
N LYS A 172 11.27 -16.77 -7.37
CA LYS A 172 12.10 -17.84 -6.78
C LYS A 172 11.42 -18.59 -5.63
N TYR A 173 10.42 -18.00 -4.96
CA TYR A 173 9.90 -18.50 -3.69
C TYR A 173 8.43 -18.96 -3.74
N GLY A 174 7.87 -19.14 -4.93
CA GLY A 174 6.48 -19.59 -5.13
C GLY A 174 5.45 -18.50 -4.78
N PRO A 175 4.18 -18.87 -4.53
CA PRO A 175 3.11 -17.89 -4.33
C PRO A 175 3.33 -17.00 -3.08
N ILE A 176 3.22 -15.70 -3.25
CA ILE A 176 3.30 -14.69 -2.19
C ILE A 176 1.91 -14.08 -2.03
N GLU A 177 1.32 -14.19 -0.85
CA GLU A 177 -0.04 -13.70 -0.56
C GLU A 177 -0.12 -12.17 -0.67
N ALA A 178 0.89 -11.49 -0.10
CA ALA A 178 0.99 -10.05 -0.19
C ALA A 178 2.45 -9.57 -0.11
N LEU A 179 2.70 -8.41 -0.71
CA LEU A 179 3.96 -7.69 -0.66
C LEU A 179 3.73 -6.32 -0.03
N ILE A 180 4.37 -6.06 1.09
CA ILE A 180 4.42 -4.74 1.71
C ILE A 180 5.66 -4.03 1.17
N ILE A 181 5.48 -2.87 0.55
CA ILE A 181 6.59 -2.01 0.15
C ILE A 181 6.60 -0.78 1.05
N ASP A 182 7.79 -0.42 1.50
CA ASP A 182 8.02 0.69 2.41
C ASP A 182 8.99 1.69 1.79
N GLY A 183 8.92 2.94 2.25
CA GLY A 183 9.82 4.02 1.87
C GLY A 183 9.28 4.98 0.83
N TRP A 184 8.13 4.77 0.21
CA TRP A 184 7.48 5.83 -0.54
C TRP A 184 6.88 6.87 0.40
N ASP A 185 7.14 8.13 0.08
CA ASP A 185 6.50 9.32 0.62
C ASP A 185 6.41 9.39 2.16
N ALA A 186 7.29 8.65 2.82
CA ALA A 186 7.49 8.74 4.25
C ALA A 186 8.28 10.01 4.59
N PRO A 187 8.01 10.70 5.71
CA PRO A 187 8.73 11.91 6.11
C PRO A 187 10.26 11.72 6.21
N TRP A 188 10.69 10.52 6.56
CA TRP A 188 12.10 10.14 6.70
C TRP A 188 12.76 9.69 5.39
N SER A 189 11.99 9.26 4.40
CA SER A 189 12.49 8.79 3.10
C SER A 189 12.42 9.89 2.03
N ARG A 190 11.28 10.55 1.92
CA ARG A 190 10.95 11.57 0.90
C ARG A 190 11.05 11.07 -0.55
N ILE A 191 11.07 9.77 -0.78
CA ILE A 191 11.03 9.20 -2.12
C ILE A 191 9.59 9.28 -2.62
N SER A 192 9.35 10.07 -3.67
CA SER A 192 8.01 10.20 -4.24
C SER A 192 7.63 8.98 -5.09
N TYR A 193 6.31 8.84 -5.38
CA TYR A 193 5.82 7.81 -6.30
C TYR A 193 6.25 8.04 -7.76
N ASP A 194 6.90 9.18 -8.05
CA ASP A 194 7.52 9.48 -9.35
C ASP A 194 9.01 9.14 -9.37
N ASP A 195 9.72 9.34 -8.26
CA ASP A 195 11.16 9.03 -8.13
C ASP A 195 11.44 7.53 -8.36
N VAL A 196 10.63 6.68 -7.72
CA VAL A 196 10.52 5.25 -8.02
C VAL A 196 9.09 5.00 -8.48
N PRO A 197 8.84 4.91 -9.80
CA PRO A 197 7.48 4.94 -10.33
C PRO A 197 6.61 3.79 -9.83
N PHE A 198 5.65 4.10 -8.95
CA PHE A 198 4.75 3.11 -8.34
C PHE A 198 4.01 2.29 -9.39
N GLU A 199 3.49 2.95 -10.43
CA GLU A 199 2.78 2.27 -11.52
C GLU A 199 3.62 1.18 -12.17
N GLN A 200 4.93 1.41 -12.36
CA GLN A 200 5.83 0.42 -12.95
C GLN A 200 6.07 -0.76 -12.01
N VAL A 201 6.22 -0.48 -10.71
CA VAL A 201 6.36 -1.53 -9.69
C VAL A 201 5.06 -2.34 -9.56
N TYR A 202 3.91 -1.67 -9.51
CA TYR A 202 2.60 -2.31 -9.45
C TYR A 202 2.38 -3.26 -10.63
N LYS A 203 2.61 -2.77 -11.86
CA LYS A 203 2.48 -3.58 -13.08
C LYS A 203 3.43 -4.77 -13.08
N LEU A 204 4.67 -4.59 -12.62
CA LEU A 204 5.63 -5.70 -12.50
C LEU A 204 5.12 -6.77 -11.52
N VAL A 205 4.69 -6.38 -10.32
CA VAL A 205 4.16 -7.31 -9.32
C VAL A 205 2.96 -8.08 -9.87
N LYS A 206 1.99 -7.37 -10.47
CA LYS A 206 0.78 -8.00 -11.01
C LYS A 206 1.04 -8.86 -12.25
N SER A 207 2.07 -8.57 -13.04
CA SER A 207 2.47 -9.43 -14.16
C SER A 207 3.11 -10.74 -13.71
N LEU A 208 3.85 -10.73 -12.60
CA LEU A 208 4.53 -11.90 -12.05
C LEU A 208 3.61 -12.74 -11.15
N GLN A 209 2.85 -12.09 -10.30
CA GLN A 209 1.89 -12.71 -9.39
C GLN A 209 0.59 -11.90 -9.34
N PRO A 210 -0.39 -12.17 -10.23
CA PRO A 210 -1.63 -11.39 -10.32
C PRO A 210 -2.44 -11.36 -9.01
N ASN A 211 -2.35 -12.41 -8.20
CA ASN A 211 -3.08 -12.56 -6.95
C ASN A 211 -2.37 -11.92 -5.74
N CYS A 212 -1.10 -11.53 -5.86
CA CYS A 212 -0.37 -10.90 -4.78
C CYS A 212 -1.00 -9.52 -4.48
N ILE A 213 -1.40 -9.29 -3.23
CA ILE A 213 -1.82 -7.98 -2.73
C ILE A 213 -0.58 -7.10 -2.60
N LEU A 214 -0.59 -5.93 -3.23
CA LEU A 214 0.48 -4.94 -3.09
C LEU A 214 0.05 -3.83 -2.14
N MET A 215 0.87 -3.57 -1.13
CA MET A 215 0.62 -2.54 -0.11
C MET A 215 1.78 -1.55 -0.05
N ASP A 216 1.46 -0.27 0.03
CA ASP A 216 2.38 0.77 0.47
C ASP A 216 2.21 0.98 1.98
N LEU A 217 3.29 0.83 2.74
CA LEU A 217 3.23 0.95 4.20
C LEU A 217 2.88 2.39 4.65
N ASN A 218 3.20 3.39 3.83
CA ASN A 218 3.00 4.80 4.14
C ASN A 218 1.70 5.39 3.55
N GLY A 219 0.82 4.55 3.00
CA GLY A 219 -0.42 4.97 2.34
C GLY A 219 -1.50 5.54 3.27
N ALA A 220 -1.30 5.54 4.60
CA ALA A 220 -2.29 6.04 5.57
C ALA A 220 -2.58 7.55 5.44
N LYS A 221 -1.68 8.34 4.87
CA LYS A 221 -1.88 9.78 4.64
C LYS A 221 -3.01 10.09 3.65
N TYR A 222 -3.27 9.18 2.71
CA TYR A 222 -4.35 9.37 1.74
C TYR A 222 -5.72 9.16 2.38
N PRO A 223 -6.78 9.76 1.81
CA PRO A 223 -8.13 9.65 2.33
C PRO A 223 -8.55 8.20 2.59
N SER A 224 -9.30 7.98 3.68
CA SER A 224 -9.70 6.64 4.11
C SER A 224 -10.80 6.00 3.26
N ASP A 225 -11.40 6.75 2.33
CA ASP A 225 -12.48 6.30 1.44
C ASP A 225 -12.01 6.09 -0.02
N GLY A 226 -10.70 6.03 -0.24
CA GLY A 226 -10.08 5.71 -1.53
C GLY A 226 -8.80 4.88 -1.38
N LEU A 227 -8.44 4.15 -2.43
CA LEU A 227 -7.18 3.42 -2.53
C LEU A 227 -6.21 4.20 -3.45
N TYR A 228 -5.09 4.63 -2.89
CA TYR A 228 -4.02 5.33 -3.57
C TYR A 228 -2.72 4.60 -3.35
N TYR A 229 -2.09 4.16 -4.42
CA TYR A 229 -0.80 3.47 -4.41
C TYR A 229 -0.78 2.22 -3.52
N THR A 230 -1.93 1.53 -3.40
CA THR A 230 -2.08 0.34 -2.57
C THR A 230 -3.34 -0.43 -2.92
N ASP A 231 -3.31 -1.77 -2.81
CA ASP A 231 -4.52 -2.61 -2.91
C ASP A 231 -5.31 -2.64 -1.59
N ILE A 232 -4.66 -2.37 -0.46
CA ILE A 232 -5.23 -2.39 0.90
C ILE A 232 -4.61 -1.24 1.70
N LYS A 233 -5.42 -0.53 2.48
CA LYS A 233 -4.93 0.53 3.39
C LYS A 233 -4.03 -0.04 4.47
N THR A 234 -2.89 0.57 4.68
CA THR A 234 -1.93 0.17 5.73
C THR A 234 -1.78 1.25 6.79
N TYR A 235 -1.65 0.80 8.05
CA TYR A 235 -1.52 1.68 9.21
C TYR A 235 -0.36 1.21 10.09
N GLU A 236 0.71 1.97 10.12
CA GLU A 236 1.83 1.73 11.03
C GLU A 236 1.50 2.30 12.40
N MET A 237 0.84 1.51 13.26
CA MET A 237 0.42 1.94 14.59
C MET A 237 1.63 2.27 15.50
N GLY A 238 2.77 1.60 15.26
CA GLY A 238 4.03 1.89 15.93
C GLY A 238 4.55 3.31 15.65
N ALA A 239 4.27 3.85 14.46
CA ALA A 239 4.59 5.22 14.07
C ALA A 239 3.46 6.23 14.38
N GLY A 240 2.46 5.83 15.15
CA GLY A 240 1.36 6.72 15.56
C GLY A 240 0.17 6.79 14.60
N GLN A 241 0.20 6.10 13.47
CA GLN A 241 -0.95 6.03 12.57
C GLN A 241 -2.12 5.31 13.22
N ARG A 242 -3.34 5.75 12.96
CA ARG A 242 -4.56 5.22 13.58
C ARG A 242 -5.64 4.97 12.54
N LEU A 243 -6.34 3.87 12.74
CA LEU A 243 -7.54 3.52 12.00
C LEU A 243 -8.74 3.71 12.94
N SER A 244 -9.82 4.33 12.45
CA SER A 244 -11.08 4.36 13.19
C SER A 244 -11.70 2.96 13.19
N LYS A 245 -11.79 2.36 14.38
CA LYS A 245 -12.35 1.02 14.56
C LYS A 245 -13.87 1.00 14.39
N GLU A 246 -14.53 2.15 14.58
CA GLU A 246 -15.98 2.31 14.51
C GLU A 246 -16.46 2.59 13.09
N THR A 247 -15.68 3.33 12.32
CA THR A 247 -16.13 3.88 11.01
C THR A 247 -15.39 3.34 9.80
N ASN A 248 -14.36 2.51 9.98
CA ASN A 248 -13.60 1.99 8.85
C ASN A 248 -14.45 1.10 7.93
N GLN A 249 -14.54 1.47 6.66
CA GLN A 249 -15.26 0.75 5.60
C GLN A 249 -14.33 0.19 4.53
N MET A 250 -13.00 0.30 4.72
CA MET A 250 -12.00 -0.10 3.74
C MET A 250 -11.28 -1.37 4.21
N PRO A 251 -10.88 -2.25 3.28
CA PRO A 251 -9.97 -3.33 3.63
C PRO A 251 -8.64 -2.75 4.11
N ALA A 252 -8.18 -3.19 5.27
CA ALA A 252 -7.01 -2.60 5.92
C ALA A 252 -6.05 -3.64 6.50
N LEU A 253 -4.80 -3.20 6.73
CA LEU A 253 -3.78 -3.85 7.53
C LEU A 253 -3.28 -2.85 8.57
N ALA A 254 -3.12 -3.29 9.82
CA ALA A 254 -2.43 -2.51 10.85
C ALA A 254 -1.25 -3.32 11.41
N CYS A 255 -0.13 -2.66 11.68
CA CYS A 255 1.06 -3.30 12.24
C CYS A 255 1.53 -2.62 13.53
N LEU A 256 2.06 -3.43 14.45
CA LEU A 256 2.57 -2.98 15.74
C LEU A 256 3.69 -3.92 16.22
N PRO A 257 4.79 -3.40 16.82
CA PRO A 257 5.77 -4.26 17.45
C PRO A 257 5.29 -4.80 18.81
N LEU A 258 5.64 -6.06 19.13
CA LEU A 258 5.38 -6.68 20.43
C LEU A 258 6.14 -5.97 21.55
N GLN A 259 7.35 -5.51 21.27
CA GLN A 259 8.22 -4.75 22.18
C GLN A 259 8.38 -3.30 21.75
N SER A 260 9.44 -2.63 22.15
CA SER A 260 9.62 -1.18 21.96
C SER A 260 10.11 -0.79 20.56
N SER A 261 10.63 -1.72 19.76
CA SER A 261 11.25 -1.48 18.46
C SER A 261 10.89 -2.54 17.43
N TRP A 262 11.16 -2.25 16.15
CA TRP A 262 10.95 -3.19 15.04
C TRP A 262 12.00 -4.29 15.03
N PHE A 263 13.28 -3.94 15.19
CA PHE A 263 14.38 -4.91 15.27
C PHE A 263 14.71 -5.24 16.72
N TRP A 264 15.22 -6.43 16.93
CA TRP A 264 15.67 -6.90 18.24
C TRP A 264 16.73 -6.00 18.83
N LYS A 265 16.65 -5.76 20.14
CA LYS A 265 17.60 -5.01 20.96
C LYS A 265 18.17 -5.91 22.06
N THR A 266 19.38 -5.60 22.52
CA THR A 266 20.08 -6.41 23.54
C THR A 266 19.37 -6.50 24.90
N ASP A 267 18.44 -5.60 25.17
CA ASP A 267 17.62 -5.57 26.37
C ASP A 267 16.28 -6.32 26.22
N PHE A 268 15.89 -6.75 25.00
CA PHE A 268 14.61 -7.41 24.75
C PHE A 268 14.34 -8.68 25.59
N PRO A 269 15.34 -9.53 25.89
CA PRO A 269 15.10 -10.70 26.74
C PRO A 269 14.62 -10.35 28.14
N THR A 270 14.93 -9.15 28.64
CA THR A 270 14.63 -8.71 30.01
C THR A 270 13.61 -7.57 30.08
N THR A 271 13.30 -6.90 28.95
CA THR A 271 12.31 -5.84 28.92
C THR A 271 10.89 -6.43 28.75
N PRO A 272 9.87 -5.79 29.37
CA PRO A 272 8.50 -6.25 29.24
C PRO A 272 8.02 -6.24 27.77
N VAL A 273 7.34 -7.29 27.38
CA VAL A 273 6.50 -7.30 26.18
C VAL A 273 5.19 -6.54 26.46
N LYS A 274 4.50 -6.08 25.40
CA LYS A 274 3.13 -5.57 25.55
C LYS A 274 2.24 -6.64 26.18
N ASP A 275 1.33 -6.23 27.06
CA ASP A 275 0.38 -7.13 27.70
C ASP A 275 -0.40 -7.93 26.64
N PRO A 276 -0.23 -9.26 26.59
CA PRO A 276 -0.82 -10.09 25.55
C PRO A 276 -2.35 -10.09 25.56
N VAL A 277 -2.95 -10.03 26.75
CA VAL A 277 -4.42 -10.05 26.92
C VAL A 277 -5.03 -8.72 26.45
N LYS A 278 -4.43 -7.59 26.84
CA LYS A 278 -4.83 -6.27 26.35
C LYS A 278 -4.62 -6.14 24.84
N LEU A 279 -3.51 -6.63 24.32
CA LEU A 279 -3.23 -6.62 22.87
C LEU A 279 -4.34 -7.33 22.10
N VAL A 280 -4.80 -8.48 22.56
CA VAL A 280 -5.90 -9.21 21.92
C VAL A 280 -7.21 -8.43 22.05
N ASN A 281 -7.61 -8.05 23.26
CA ASN A 281 -8.94 -7.52 23.51
C ASN A 281 -9.12 -6.06 23.05
N GLU A 282 -8.08 -5.23 23.16
CA GLU A 282 -8.16 -3.80 22.88
C GLU A 282 -7.64 -3.42 21.47
N THR A 283 -6.87 -4.33 20.82
CA THR A 283 -6.28 -4.05 19.51
C THR A 283 -6.70 -5.07 18.45
N LEU A 284 -6.30 -6.34 18.59
CA LEU A 284 -6.50 -7.36 17.56
C LEU A 284 -7.99 -7.58 17.24
N VAL A 285 -8.80 -7.88 18.24
CA VAL A 285 -10.24 -8.17 18.03
C VAL A 285 -11.00 -6.95 17.50
N PRO A 286 -10.83 -5.72 18.04
CA PRO A 286 -11.47 -4.54 17.48
C PRO A 286 -11.03 -4.23 16.03
N LEU A 287 -9.76 -4.40 15.68
CA LEU A 287 -9.28 -4.22 14.31
C LEU A 287 -9.92 -5.24 13.36
N ASN A 288 -9.99 -6.52 13.75
CA ASN A 288 -10.63 -7.54 12.92
C ASN A 288 -12.11 -7.24 12.63
N LYS A 289 -12.85 -6.71 13.63
CA LYS A 289 -14.23 -6.25 13.45
C LYS A 289 -14.33 -5.05 12.50
N ALA A 290 -13.29 -4.25 12.40
CA ALA A 290 -13.20 -3.08 11.52
C ALA A 290 -12.63 -3.40 10.12
N ASN A 291 -12.76 -4.64 9.62
CA ASN A 291 -12.21 -5.09 8.34
C ASN A 291 -10.69 -4.86 8.21
N CYS A 292 -9.98 -4.91 9.32
CA CYS A 292 -8.55 -4.71 9.37
C CYS A 292 -7.84 -6.00 9.79
N ASN A 293 -6.96 -6.49 8.94
CA ASN A 293 -6.01 -7.54 9.28
C ASN A 293 -4.95 -6.94 10.22
N PHE A 294 -4.49 -7.70 11.20
CA PHE A 294 -3.49 -7.24 12.14
C PHE A 294 -2.22 -8.08 12.03
N ILE A 295 -1.07 -7.41 11.96
CA ILE A 295 0.23 -8.07 11.92
C ILE A 295 1.09 -7.60 13.10
N LEU A 296 1.49 -8.54 13.95
CA LEU A 296 2.30 -8.29 15.14
C LEU A 296 3.76 -8.57 14.83
N ASN A 297 4.62 -7.58 15.01
CA ASN A 297 6.05 -7.77 14.83
C ASN A 297 6.69 -8.45 16.03
N VAL A 298 7.39 -9.54 15.76
CA VAL A 298 8.23 -10.27 16.70
C VAL A 298 9.63 -10.39 16.09
N ALA A 299 10.61 -9.81 16.75
CA ALA A 299 11.98 -9.71 16.22
C ALA A 299 12.84 -10.86 16.75
N PRO A 300 13.44 -11.69 15.87
CA PRO A 300 14.45 -12.66 16.27
C PRO A 300 15.71 -11.99 16.79
N ASN A 301 16.35 -12.60 17.78
CA ASN A 301 17.62 -12.18 18.35
C ASN A 301 18.80 -12.46 17.41
N ARG A 302 20.03 -12.14 17.82
CA ARG A 302 21.24 -12.31 17.01
C ARG A 302 21.58 -13.77 16.68
N GLU A 303 21.08 -14.73 17.46
CA GLU A 303 21.21 -16.15 17.15
C GLU A 303 20.22 -16.61 16.07
N GLY A 304 19.18 -15.81 15.77
CA GLY A 304 18.13 -16.12 14.82
C GLY A 304 16.94 -16.87 15.44
N LEU A 305 16.71 -16.68 16.76
CA LEU A 305 15.63 -17.29 17.54
C LEU A 305 14.78 -16.20 18.20
N PHE A 306 13.52 -16.49 18.48
CA PHE A 306 12.73 -15.65 19.39
C PHE A 306 13.14 -15.92 20.84
N ASP A 307 13.18 -14.86 21.66
CA ASP A 307 13.46 -14.95 23.09
C ASP A 307 12.27 -15.59 23.84
N ASP A 308 12.57 -16.18 24.99
CA ASP A 308 11.58 -16.92 25.79
C ASP A 308 10.38 -16.06 26.24
N ASN A 309 10.62 -14.78 26.56
CA ASN A 309 9.54 -13.85 26.94
C ASN A 309 8.58 -13.56 25.76
N ALA A 310 9.11 -13.46 24.52
CA ALA A 310 8.30 -13.31 23.32
C ALA A 310 7.51 -14.60 23.02
N LEU A 311 8.14 -15.79 23.15
CA LEU A 311 7.47 -17.08 22.99
C LEU A 311 6.34 -17.27 24.00
N ALA A 312 6.57 -16.91 25.27
CA ALA A 312 5.55 -16.97 26.32
C ALA A 312 4.37 -16.04 26.02
N ALA A 313 4.64 -14.80 25.56
CA ALA A 313 3.61 -13.86 25.18
C ALA A 313 2.77 -14.35 24.00
N LEU A 314 3.39 -14.94 22.97
CA LEU A 314 2.69 -15.51 21.81
C LEU A 314 1.76 -16.66 22.22
N LYS A 315 2.17 -17.50 23.17
CA LYS A 315 1.31 -18.55 23.71
C LYS A 315 0.08 -17.96 24.40
N VAL A 316 0.25 -16.94 25.26
CA VAL A 316 -0.87 -16.26 25.93
C VAL A 316 -1.81 -15.61 24.92
N ILE A 317 -1.27 -14.99 23.85
CA ILE A 317 -2.07 -14.45 22.74
C ILE A 317 -2.93 -15.56 22.12
N GLY A 318 -2.35 -16.72 21.82
CA GLY A 318 -3.09 -17.84 21.23
C GLY A 318 -4.17 -18.42 22.15
N ASP A 319 -3.90 -18.50 23.44
CA ASP A 319 -4.87 -18.95 24.44
C ASP A 319 -6.05 -17.96 24.57
N THR A 320 -5.78 -16.65 24.41
CA THR A 320 -6.77 -15.56 24.54
C THR A 320 -7.53 -15.31 23.24
N TYR A 321 -6.84 -15.30 22.08
CA TYR A 321 -7.43 -14.95 20.80
C TYR A 321 -8.27 -16.09 20.23
N LYS A 322 -9.57 -15.82 20.08
CA LYS A 322 -10.48 -16.69 19.33
C LYS A 322 -10.79 -16.02 18.01
N LYS A 323 -10.31 -16.65 16.92
CA LYS A 323 -10.54 -16.14 15.57
C LYS A 323 -12.04 -16.04 15.30
N ASP A 324 -12.50 -14.85 14.94
CA ASP A 324 -13.86 -14.66 14.43
C ASP A 324 -13.96 -15.27 13.01
N ASN A 325 -14.88 -16.21 12.83
CA ASN A 325 -15.13 -16.87 11.55
C ASN A 325 -16.08 -16.04 10.66
N GLN A 326 -16.57 -14.90 11.13
CA GLN A 326 -17.36 -14.01 10.27
C GLN A 326 -16.48 -13.48 9.14
N PRO A 327 -16.93 -13.62 7.87
CA PRO A 327 -16.17 -13.11 6.75
C PRO A 327 -16.12 -11.59 6.78
N ALA A 328 -15.07 -11.04 6.20
CA ALA A 328 -14.94 -9.60 6.01
C ALA A 328 -16.15 -9.02 5.26
N ASN A 329 -16.67 -7.91 5.78
CA ASN A 329 -17.86 -7.25 5.22
C ASN A 329 -17.55 -5.76 4.98
N PHE A 330 -17.18 -5.43 3.74
CA PHE A 330 -16.98 -4.07 3.27
C PHE A 330 -17.43 -3.95 1.81
N LYS A 331 -17.67 -2.74 1.36
CA LYS A 331 -18.05 -2.50 -0.04
C LYS A 331 -16.84 -2.59 -0.97
N ALA A 332 -17.06 -3.02 -2.21
CA ALA A 332 -16.01 -3.01 -3.22
C ALA A 332 -15.42 -1.59 -3.38
N THR A 333 -14.10 -1.50 -3.28
CA THR A 333 -13.38 -0.22 -3.29
C THR A 333 -13.12 0.32 -4.70
N GLY A 334 -13.30 -0.52 -5.72
CA GLY A 334 -12.80 -0.25 -7.07
C GLY A 334 -11.28 -0.43 -7.18
N ALA A 335 -10.73 -0.19 -8.37
CA ALA A 335 -9.29 -0.26 -8.60
C ALA A 335 -8.56 0.89 -7.88
N PRO A 336 -7.35 0.65 -7.33
CA PRO A 336 -6.55 1.70 -6.75
C PRO A 336 -6.07 2.69 -7.81
N ILE A 337 -5.87 3.95 -7.41
CA ILE A 337 -5.15 4.94 -8.21
C ILE A 337 -3.66 4.60 -8.09
N ILE A 338 -3.00 4.35 -9.22
CA ILE A 338 -1.59 3.94 -9.27
C ILE A 338 -0.72 4.86 -10.13
N SER A 339 -1.33 5.72 -10.94
CA SER A 339 -0.63 6.62 -11.86
C SER A 339 -0.29 7.96 -11.19
N LYS A 340 0.59 8.71 -11.83
CA LYS A 340 1.03 10.03 -11.39
C LYS A 340 -0.11 11.04 -11.34
N ASN A 341 -0.15 11.88 -10.29
CA ASN A 341 -1.01 13.05 -10.22
C ASN A 341 -0.51 14.15 -11.18
N LEU A 342 -1.23 14.35 -12.28
CA LEU A 342 -0.88 15.33 -13.33
C LEU A 342 -1.12 16.78 -12.87
N ALA A 343 -1.98 17.00 -11.88
CA ALA A 343 -2.30 18.33 -11.36
C ALA A 343 -1.25 18.84 -10.35
N LYS A 344 -0.42 17.96 -9.78
CA LYS A 344 0.52 18.30 -8.72
C LYS A 344 1.45 19.45 -9.13
N ASN A 345 1.44 20.53 -8.34
CA ASN A 345 2.27 21.73 -8.55
C ASN A 345 2.17 22.33 -9.97
N GLN A 346 1.04 22.12 -10.66
CA GLN A 346 0.73 22.86 -11.88
C GLN A 346 0.19 24.25 -11.52
N PRO A 347 0.35 25.24 -12.42
CA PRO A 347 -0.29 26.54 -12.24
C PRO A 347 -1.78 26.39 -11.96
N ALA A 348 -2.23 26.94 -10.85
CA ALA A 348 -3.63 26.95 -10.43
C ALA A 348 -4.22 28.36 -10.57
N ASN A 349 -5.54 28.42 -10.75
CA ASN A 349 -6.29 29.67 -10.78
C ASN A 349 -7.67 29.45 -10.15
N SER A 350 -8.33 30.51 -9.69
CA SER A 350 -9.65 30.40 -9.09
C SER A 350 -10.44 31.69 -9.28
N SER A 351 -11.76 31.59 -9.13
CA SER A 351 -12.64 32.76 -9.14
C SER A 351 -12.32 33.74 -8.02
N TRP A 352 -11.89 33.23 -6.88
CA TRP A 352 -11.45 33.97 -5.70
C TRP A 352 -10.73 33.02 -4.75
N SER A 353 -9.78 33.52 -3.97
CA SER A 353 -9.08 32.77 -2.92
C SER A 353 -9.00 33.61 -1.65
N ASP A 354 -9.18 32.93 -0.52
CA ASP A 354 -8.83 33.50 0.78
C ASP A 354 -7.31 33.66 0.90
N ASP A 355 -6.85 34.73 1.60
CA ASP A 355 -5.42 35.05 1.74
C ASP A 355 -4.61 33.95 2.45
N MET A 356 -5.27 33.15 3.30
CA MET A 356 -4.65 32.07 4.05
C MET A 356 -4.91 30.71 3.42
N ASN A 357 -5.83 30.61 2.43
CA ASN A 357 -6.27 29.39 1.77
C ASN A 357 -6.21 29.56 0.24
N ILE A 358 -5.00 29.80 -0.25
CA ILE A 358 -4.72 30.15 -1.63
C ILE A 358 -4.92 28.94 -2.58
N MET A 359 -5.05 29.21 -3.86
CA MET A 359 -5.33 28.20 -4.88
C MET A 359 -4.25 27.14 -4.98
N ASP A 360 -2.98 27.43 -4.72
CA ASP A 360 -1.88 26.48 -4.80
C ASP A 360 -1.98 25.35 -3.74
N PHE A 361 -2.77 25.55 -2.68
CA PHE A 361 -3.00 24.56 -1.64
C PHE A 361 -3.98 23.47 -2.02
N ALA A 362 -4.61 23.53 -3.17
CA ALA A 362 -5.48 22.45 -3.63
C ALA A 362 -4.82 21.52 -4.68
N ASN A 363 -3.51 21.63 -4.87
CA ASN A 363 -2.76 20.72 -5.74
C ASN A 363 -1.29 20.51 -5.32
N ASP A 364 -1.02 20.64 -4.00
CA ASP A 364 0.32 20.52 -3.41
C ASP A 364 0.62 19.10 -2.86
N ASP A 365 -0.34 18.19 -2.88
CA ASP A 365 -0.35 16.85 -2.26
C ASP A 365 -0.34 16.90 -0.72
N ASP A 366 -0.70 18.03 -0.10
CA ASP A 366 -0.91 18.14 1.34
C ASP A 366 -2.42 18.19 1.66
N PHE A 367 -2.97 17.10 2.18
CA PHE A 367 -4.39 17.01 2.56
C PHE A 367 -4.78 17.85 3.79
N HIS A 368 -3.85 18.59 4.40
CA HIS A 368 -4.09 19.48 5.55
C HIS A 368 -4.21 20.94 5.13
N SER A 369 -3.65 21.33 3.99
CA SER A 369 -3.87 22.62 3.34
C SER A 369 -5.15 22.59 2.50
N SER A 370 -5.67 23.74 2.08
CA SER A 370 -6.82 23.80 1.17
C SER A 370 -6.98 25.16 0.53
N TRP A 371 -7.46 25.20 -0.69
CA TRP A 371 -8.09 26.37 -1.26
C TRP A 371 -9.47 26.59 -0.66
N GLN A 372 -9.83 27.84 -0.42
CA GLN A 372 -11.16 28.24 0.03
C GLN A 372 -11.67 29.46 -0.75
N SER A 373 -12.93 29.41 -1.21
CA SER A 373 -13.60 30.54 -1.85
C SER A 373 -14.33 31.42 -0.84
N ASN A 374 -14.63 32.64 -1.25
CA ASN A 374 -15.50 33.56 -0.52
C ASN A 374 -16.98 33.07 -0.62
N PRO A 375 -17.77 33.10 0.48
CA PRO A 375 -19.16 32.69 0.46
C PRO A 375 -20.06 33.59 -0.44
N GLU A 376 -19.66 34.80 -0.75
CA GLU A 376 -20.43 35.74 -1.58
C GLU A 376 -20.21 35.48 -3.09
N VAL A 377 -19.19 34.72 -3.48
CA VAL A 377 -18.94 34.41 -4.89
C VAL A 377 -19.99 33.40 -5.39
N LYS A 378 -20.80 33.85 -6.32
CA LYS A 378 -21.76 32.97 -7.00
C LYS A 378 -21.03 32.05 -7.98
N GLN A 379 -21.28 30.74 -7.88
CA GLN A 379 -20.65 29.73 -8.72
C GLN A 379 -19.09 29.82 -8.73
N PRO A 380 -18.45 29.70 -7.55
CA PRO A 380 -17.00 29.73 -7.49
C PRO A 380 -16.41 28.57 -8.29
N TRP A 381 -15.24 28.81 -8.87
CA TRP A 381 -14.53 27.80 -9.63
C TRP A 381 -13.06 27.74 -9.24
N TYR A 382 -12.48 26.53 -9.44
CA TYR A 382 -11.06 26.23 -9.29
C TYR A 382 -10.55 25.55 -10.56
N GLU A 383 -9.37 25.93 -11.06
CA GLU A 383 -8.82 25.52 -12.35
C GLU A 383 -7.34 25.17 -12.23
N ILE A 384 -6.93 24.10 -12.89
CA ILE A 384 -5.54 23.76 -13.16
C ILE A 384 -5.24 24.07 -14.62
N ALA A 385 -4.14 24.78 -14.88
CA ALA A 385 -3.58 24.99 -16.20
C ALA A 385 -2.32 24.14 -16.36
N PHE A 386 -2.37 23.13 -17.20
CA PHE A 386 -1.21 22.28 -17.46
C PHE A 386 -0.13 23.03 -18.23
N LYS A 387 1.13 22.94 -17.82
CA LYS A 387 2.27 23.52 -18.57
C LYS A 387 2.35 23.04 -20.02
N THR A 388 1.89 21.83 -20.28
CA THR A 388 1.67 21.25 -21.60
C THR A 388 0.37 20.47 -21.56
N PRO A 389 -0.42 20.45 -22.68
CA PRO A 389 -1.67 19.69 -22.71
C PRO A 389 -1.47 18.24 -22.26
N GLN A 390 -2.38 17.73 -21.46
CA GLN A 390 -2.30 16.39 -20.87
C GLN A 390 -3.45 15.50 -21.35
N THR A 391 -3.17 14.20 -21.39
CA THR A 391 -4.23 13.18 -21.55
C THR A 391 -4.56 12.62 -20.16
N PHE A 392 -5.84 12.61 -19.80
CA PHE A 392 -6.33 12.14 -18.50
C PHE A 392 -7.72 11.50 -18.62
N ASN A 393 -8.11 10.75 -17.60
CA ASN A 393 -9.42 10.08 -17.57
C ASN A 393 -10.00 9.96 -16.14
N THR A 394 -9.29 10.47 -15.14
CA THR A 394 -9.71 10.36 -13.75
C THR A 394 -9.43 11.68 -13.02
N VAL A 395 -10.44 12.18 -12.32
CA VAL A 395 -10.38 13.38 -11.49
C VAL A 395 -10.84 13.04 -10.08
N VAL A 396 -10.10 13.55 -9.09
CA VAL A 396 -10.48 13.42 -7.68
C VAL A 396 -10.52 14.80 -7.06
N ILE A 397 -11.64 15.10 -6.38
CA ILE A 397 -11.78 16.27 -5.51
C ILE A 397 -11.85 15.76 -4.09
N PHE A 398 -10.95 16.28 -3.24
CA PHE A 398 -10.95 16.00 -1.83
C PHE A 398 -11.29 17.27 -1.06
N GLU A 399 -12.34 17.24 -0.25
CA GLU A 399 -12.74 18.38 0.60
C GLU A 399 -12.20 18.22 2.02
N SER A 400 -11.71 19.29 2.60
CA SER A 400 -11.34 19.33 4.03
C SER A 400 -12.57 19.07 4.91
N LYS A 401 -13.70 19.70 4.55
CA LYS A 401 -15.04 19.49 5.13
C LYS A 401 -16.04 19.33 4.00
N PRO A 402 -16.85 18.26 3.98
CA PRO A 402 -17.78 18.03 2.90
C PRO A 402 -18.92 19.08 2.94
N ASN A 403 -18.89 20.04 2.04
CA ASN A 403 -19.90 21.06 1.90
C ASN A 403 -20.34 21.33 0.45
N ILE A 404 -19.57 20.88 -0.54
CA ILE A 404 -19.93 20.99 -1.97
C ILE A 404 -21.02 19.97 -2.29
N ARG A 405 -22.16 20.41 -2.81
CA ARG A 405 -23.32 19.58 -3.12
C ARG A 405 -23.43 19.29 -4.60
N LYS A 406 -23.40 20.35 -5.42
CA LYS A 406 -23.57 20.26 -6.87
C LYS A 406 -22.47 21.04 -7.58
N TYR A 407 -21.94 20.44 -8.63
CA TYR A 407 -20.83 21.02 -9.40
C TYR A 407 -20.77 20.42 -10.80
N LYS A 408 -20.02 21.09 -11.68
CA LYS A 408 -19.62 20.53 -12.97
C LYS A 408 -18.12 20.46 -13.09
N LEU A 409 -17.63 19.49 -13.85
CA LEU A 409 -16.23 19.32 -14.25
C LEU A 409 -16.11 19.53 -15.74
N GLU A 410 -15.17 20.38 -16.13
CA GLU A 410 -14.94 20.79 -17.51
C GLU A 410 -13.43 20.73 -17.82
N TYR A 411 -13.09 20.48 -19.06
CA TYR A 411 -11.73 20.59 -19.57
C TYR A 411 -11.71 21.44 -20.83
N GLU A 412 -10.57 22.14 -21.06
CA GLU A 412 -10.35 22.96 -22.23
C GLU A 412 -9.55 22.18 -23.29
N ASP A 413 -10.18 22.00 -24.42
CA ASP A 413 -9.59 21.39 -25.62
C ASP A 413 -9.74 22.36 -26.80
N ASN A 414 -8.62 22.75 -27.43
CA ASN A 414 -8.62 23.71 -28.52
C ASN A 414 -9.35 25.03 -28.21
N ASN A 415 -9.12 25.60 -27.01
CA ASN A 415 -9.77 26.82 -26.48
C ASN A 415 -11.29 26.68 -26.32
N GLN A 416 -11.84 25.50 -26.25
CA GLN A 416 -13.26 25.23 -26.00
C GLN A 416 -13.44 24.40 -24.72
N TRP A 417 -14.29 24.86 -23.82
CA TRP A 417 -14.68 24.13 -22.64
C TRP A 417 -15.67 23.02 -22.96
N LYS A 418 -15.36 21.81 -22.50
CA LYS A 418 -16.18 20.60 -22.64
C LYS A 418 -16.52 20.05 -21.26
N THR A 419 -17.80 19.95 -20.94
CA THR A 419 -18.27 19.36 -19.69
C THR A 419 -18.23 17.83 -19.80
N PHE A 420 -17.67 17.14 -18.81
CA PHE A 420 -17.66 15.68 -18.72
C PHE A 420 -18.38 15.14 -17.47
N PHE A 421 -18.71 16.00 -16.52
CA PHE A 421 -19.56 15.70 -15.37
C PHE A 421 -20.33 16.94 -14.96
N GLU A 422 -21.61 16.78 -14.66
CA GLU A 422 -22.44 17.77 -13.99
C GLU A 422 -23.46 17.03 -13.13
N GLY A 423 -23.58 17.39 -11.84
CA GLY A 423 -24.52 16.75 -10.94
C GLY A 423 -24.18 16.92 -9.46
N GLU A 424 -24.90 16.15 -8.65
CA GLU A 424 -24.76 16.13 -7.19
C GLU A 424 -23.78 15.04 -6.75
N ASN A 425 -22.91 15.38 -5.80
CA ASN A 425 -22.09 14.42 -5.09
C ASN A 425 -21.67 15.03 -3.74
N THR A 426 -22.23 14.50 -2.67
CA THR A 426 -22.05 14.99 -1.30
C THR A 426 -20.94 14.26 -0.54
N LYS A 427 -20.21 13.33 -1.18
CA LYS A 427 -19.11 12.62 -0.53
C LYS A 427 -17.92 13.56 -0.31
N ARG A 428 -17.17 13.34 0.76
CA ARG A 428 -15.92 14.06 1.03
C ARG A 428 -14.88 13.87 -0.07
N VAL A 429 -14.79 12.65 -0.62
CA VAL A 429 -13.95 12.32 -1.76
C VAL A 429 -14.84 12.06 -2.98
N LYS A 430 -14.66 12.89 -4.01
CA LYS A 430 -15.43 12.86 -5.25
C LYS A 430 -14.56 12.30 -6.36
N LEU A 431 -14.66 11.01 -6.63
CA LEU A 431 -13.89 10.31 -7.67
C LEU A 431 -14.71 10.23 -8.96
N HIS A 432 -14.20 10.81 -10.05
CA HIS A 432 -14.78 10.77 -11.39
C HIS A 432 -13.85 10.04 -12.35
N ARG A 433 -14.34 8.97 -12.91
CA ARG A 433 -13.70 8.19 -13.95
C ARG A 433 -14.47 8.31 -15.25
N ALA A 434 -13.81 8.71 -16.32
CA ALA A 434 -14.41 8.96 -17.63
C ALA A 434 -13.61 8.29 -18.77
N SER A 435 -14.02 8.48 -20.01
CA SER A 435 -13.20 8.19 -21.18
C SER A 435 -11.96 9.10 -21.21
N LYS A 436 -10.94 8.73 -21.99
CA LYS A 436 -9.74 9.57 -22.16
C LYS A 436 -10.12 10.92 -22.74
N MET A 437 -9.66 11.97 -22.08
CA MET A 437 -9.77 13.37 -22.48
C MET A 437 -8.36 13.92 -22.72
N HIS A 438 -8.26 14.91 -23.59
CA HIS A 438 -7.01 15.64 -23.83
C HIS A 438 -7.30 17.12 -23.70
N GLY A 439 -6.52 17.85 -22.89
CA GLY A 439 -6.78 19.26 -22.65
C GLY A 439 -5.60 20.01 -22.04
N SER A 440 -5.66 21.34 -22.21
CA SER A 440 -4.70 22.29 -21.63
C SER A 440 -5.07 22.75 -20.23
N LYS A 441 -6.36 22.67 -19.86
CA LYS A 441 -6.87 23.04 -18.55
C LYS A 441 -7.99 22.11 -18.10
N ILE A 442 -8.21 22.10 -16.79
CA ILE A 442 -9.33 21.41 -16.17
C ILE A 442 -9.89 22.27 -15.04
N ARG A 443 -11.21 22.30 -14.90
CA ARG A 443 -11.92 23.19 -13.95
C ARG A 443 -13.04 22.45 -13.25
N VAL A 444 -13.23 22.73 -11.97
CA VAL A 444 -14.46 22.50 -11.24
C VAL A 444 -15.20 23.83 -11.06
N THR A 445 -16.47 23.88 -11.43
CA THR A 445 -17.39 25.01 -11.13
C THR A 445 -18.42 24.54 -10.12
N ILE A 446 -18.47 25.15 -8.95
CA ILE A 446 -19.33 24.76 -7.85
C ILE A 446 -20.64 25.51 -8.02
N GLN A 447 -21.74 24.78 -8.12
CA GLN A 447 -23.09 25.31 -8.36
C GLN A 447 -23.88 25.46 -7.05
N GLU A 448 -23.68 24.52 -6.09
CA GLU A 448 -24.34 24.53 -4.78
C GLU A 448 -23.36 24.05 -3.70
N ALA A 449 -23.31 24.76 -2.58
CA ALA A 449 -22.55 24.40 -1.38
C ALA A 449 -23.29 24.87 -0.13
N ASP A 450 -23.11 24.16 1.00
CA ASP A 450 -23.73 24.52 2.29
C ASP A 450 -23.04 25.72 2.97
N SER A 451 -21.80 25.96 2.62
CA SER A 451 -20.96 27.07 3.12
C SER A 451 -19.86 27.41 2.11
N SER A 452 -18.90 28.27 2.44
CA SER A 452 -17.74 28.55 1.57
C SER A 452 -17.07 27.27 1.12
N PRO A 453 -17.05 27.00 -0.19
CA PRO A 453 -16.41 25.79 -0.71
C PRO A 453 -14.91 25.78 -0.40
N SER A 454 -14.42 24.61 0.00
CA SER A 454 -13.00 24.39 0.29
C SER A 454 -12.55 23.07 -0.32
N ILE A 455 -11.47 23.08 -1.09
CA ILE A 455 -10.87 21.92 -1.72
C ILE A 455 -9.47 21.73 -1.15
N ALA A 456 -9.24 20.60 -0.46
CA ALA A 456 -7.91 20.25 0.01
C ALA A 456 -7.03 19.71 -1.12
N GLU A 457 -7.61 18.90 -2.04
CA GLU A 457 -6.88 18.40 -3.19
C GLU A 457 -7.76 18.27 -4.43
N PHE A 458 -7.27 18.77 -5.55
CA PHE A 458 -7.83 18.60 -6.89
C PHE A 458 -6.82 17.83 -7.74
N GLN A 459 -7.03 16.54 -7.89
CA GLN A 459 -6.06 15.63 -8.49
C GLN A 459 -6.54 15.12 -9.85
N VAL A 460 -5.62 14.92 -10.78
CA VAL A 460 -5.90 14.49 -12.15
C VAL A 460 -4.98 13.34 -12.55
N TYR A 461 -5.54 12.28 -13.14
CA TYR A 461 -4.80 11.07 -13.45
C TYR A 461 -5.09 10.55 -14.87
N ASN A 462 -4.07 9.91 -15.47
CA ASN A 462 -4.23 9.13 -16.68
C ASN A 462 -4.08 7.64 -16.34
N GLU A 463 -5.18 7.03 -15.91
CA GLU A 463 -5.18 5.62 -15.55
C GLU A 463 -5.29 4.72 -16.78
N VAL A 464 -4.46 3.69 -16.84
CA VAL A 464 -4.58 2.61 -17.83
C VAL A 464 -5.58 1.60 -17.28
N ARG A 465 -6.72 1.49 -17.97
CA ARG A 465 -7.79 0.54 -17.66
C ARG A 465 -7.87 -0.53 -18.72
#